data_4d7c4c0b40a84b6f10f089541b472991
#
_entry.id   4d7c4c0b40a84b6f10f089541b472991
#
_cell.length_a   1.000
_cell.length_b   1.000
_cell.length_c   1.000
_cell.angle_alpha   90.00
_cell.angle_beta   90.00
_cell.angle_gamma   90.00
#
_symmetry.space_group_name_H-M   'P 1'
#
loop_
_entity.id
_entity.type
_entity.pdbx_description
1 polymer ?
#
loop_
_entity_poly.entity_id
_entity_poly.type
_entity_poly.pdbx_seq_one_letter_code
_entity_poly.pdbx_strand_id
1 'polypeptide(L)'
;YRDVLNTIHENHEYITLHSNIVLQLHRDLYGYSHKSIGGQYKNVQNSIIERLADGSEVERFKPLAPYETPAAIDDICHSINAVLQDKSVDPLLVIPVFIHDFLCIHPFNDGNGRMSRLLTTLLLYQNGYMIGKFISLEQKIERTKDSYYAALAQSGAGWHTGDEDVVPFVKYILRVILAAYRDFESRI
;
A
#
# COMPACT_ATOMS: atom_id res chain seq x y z
N TYR A 1 3.69 -9.85 10.68
CA TYR A 1 2.53 -9.30 9.95
C TYR A 1 1.24 -9.36 10.77
N ARG A 2 0.91 -10.55 11.31
CA ARG A 2 -0.32 -10.75 12.09
C ARG A 2 -0.40 -9.79 13.28
N ASP A 3 0.69 -9.61 14.01
CA ASP A 3 0.71 -8.76 15.21
C ASP A 3 0.53 -7.29 14.85
N VAL A 4 1.16 -6.82 13.77
CA VAL A 4 0.97 -5.46 13.25
C VAL A 4 -0.48 -5.24 12.80
N LEU A 5 -1.06 -6.23 12.11
CA LEU A 5 -2.47 -6.17 11.72
C LEU A 5 -3.39 -6.10 12.94
N ASN A 6 -3.12 -6.88 14.00
CA ASN A 6 -3.87 -6.82 15.26
C ASN A 6 -3.72 -5.45 15.93
N THR A 7 -2.52 -4.86 15.95
CA THR A 7 -2.31 -3.50 16.44
C THR A 7 -3.19 -2.49 15.70
N ILE A 8 -3.27 -2.61 14.37
CA ILE A 8 -4.16 -1.75 13.56
C ILE A 8 -5.63 -2.01 13.90
N HIS A 9 -6.05 -3.27 14.04
CA HIS A 9 -7.43 -3.62 14.40
C HIS A 9 -7.88 -2.98 15.71
N GLU A 10 -6.99 -2.93 16.70
CA GLU A 10 -7.30 -2.48 18.05
C GLU A 10 -7.09 -0.96 18.23
N ASN A 11 -6.14 -0.36 17.51
CA ASN A 11 -5.64 0.98 17.82
C ASN A 11 -5.69 1.97 16.64
N HIS A 12 -6.35 1.66 15.53
CA HIS A 12 -6.37 2.51 14.33
C HIS A 12 -6.79 3.97 14.60
N GLU A 13 -7.66 4.20 15.58
CA GLU A 13 -8.14 5.55 15.94
C GLU A 13 -7.02 6.43 16.55
N TYR A 14 -6.00 5.80 17.15
CA TYR A 14 -4.88 6.50 17.83
C TYR A 14 -3.63 6.60 16.96
N ILE A 15 -3.63 5.97 15.80
CA ILE A 15 -2.49 5.96 14.87
C ILE A 15 -2.63 7.15 13.91
N THR A 16 -1.81 8.18 14.07
CA THR A 16 -1.74 9.28 13.10
C THR A 16 -0.74 8.95 12.01
N LEU A 17 -1.17 8.91 10.75
CA LEU A 17 -0.29 8.57 9.63
C LEU A 17 0.74 9.67 9.40
N HIS A 18 2.01 9.34 9.56
CA HIS A 18 3.18 10.12 9.16
C HIS A 18 4.38 9.18 8.95
N SER A 19 5.47 9.68 8.38
CA SER A 19 6.63 8.87 7.99
C SER A 19 7.20 8.02 9.13
N ASN A 20 7.27 8.55 10.36
CA ASN A 20 7.76 7.78 11.51
C ASN A 20 6.85 6.60 11.86
N ILE A 21 5.52 6.73 11.69
CA ILE A 21 4.59 5.61 11.86
C ILE A 21 4.79 4.57 10.77
N VAL A 22 5.02 4.99 9.54
CA VAL A 22 5.34 4.06 8.44
C VAL A 22 6.61 3.26 8.77
N LEU A 23 7.65 3.92 9.28
CA LEU A 23 8.88 3.26 9.74
C LEU A 23 8.63 2.35 10.95
N GLN A 24 7.80 2.78 11.91
CA GLN A 24 7.46 1.97 13.09
C GLN A 24 6.71 0.69 12.69
N LEU A 25 5.66 0.80 11.87
CA LEU A 25 4.92 -0.37 11.38
C LEU A 25 5.83 -1.34 10.60
N HIS A 26 6.77 -0.81 9.83
CA HIS A 26 7.77 -1.63 9.14
C HIS A 26 8.75 -2.30 10.12
N ARG A 27 9.17 -1.61 11.18
CA ARG A 27 9.99 -2.19 12.25
C ARG A 27 9.25 -3.36 12.92
N ASP A 28 7.99 -3.15 13.26
CA ASP A 28 7.16 -4.15 13.93
C ASP A 28 6.87 -5.34 13.00
N LEU A 29 6.72 -5.10 11.69
CA LEU A 29 6.59 -6.15 10.68
C LEU A 29 7.78 -7.13 10.67
N TYR A 30 8.97 -6.65 10.99
CA TYR A 30 10.21 -7.42 11.06
C TYR A 30 10.67 -7.76 12.47
N GLY A 31 9.88 -7.44 13.50
CA GLY A 31 10.25 -7.62 14.92
C GLY A 31 10.64 -9.05 15.31
N TYR A 32 10.12 -10.06 14.59
CA TYR A 32 10.46 -11.48 14.79
C TYR A 32 11.37 -12.04 13.68
N SER A 33 11.88 -11.18 12.81
CA SER A 33 12.78 -11.59 11.73
C SER A 33 14.24 -11.43 12.17
N HIS A 34 15.11 -12.34 11.71
CA HIS A 34 16.56 -12.18 11.86
C HIS A 34 17.13 -11.09 10.92
N LYS A 35 16.30 -10.47 10.07
CA LYS A 35 16.72 -9.39 9.17
C LYS A 35 16.71 -8.06 9.92
N SER A 36 17.85 -7.38 9.98
CA SER A 36 18.01 -6.05 10.61
C SER A 36 17.56 -4.88 9.71
N ILE A 37 16.49 -5.09 8.89
CA ILE A 37 16.00 -4.10 7.93
C ILE A 37 14.76 -3.34 8.42
N GLY A 38 14.20 -3.74 9.56
CA GLY A 38 12.97 -3.18 10.10
C GLY A 38 13.10 -1.70 10.45
N GLY A 39 12.17 -0.87 9.97
CA GLY A 39 12.12 0.55 10.28
C GLY A 39 13.21 1.40 9.62
N GLN A 40 13.78 0.93 8.51
CA GLN A 40 14.80 1.65 7.74
C GLN A 40 14.36 1.76 6.28
N TYR A 41 14.51 2.94 5.72
CA TYR A 41 14.34 3.13 4.28
C TYR A 41 15.40 2.33 3.49
N LYS A 42 15.11 2.05 2.25
CA LYS A 42 16.05 1.40 1.33
C LYS A 42 17.35 2.21 1.21
N ASN A 43 18.45 1.52 1.16
CA ASN A 43 19.80 2.10 0.99
C ASN A 43 20.42 1.74 -0.37
N VAL A 44 19.75 0.87 -1.12
CA VAL A 44 20.12 0.50 -2.49
C VAL A 44 18.95 0.70 -3.42
N GLN A 45 19.24 0.99 -4.68
CA GLN A 45 18.21 1.09 -5.71
C GLN A 45 17.57 -0.29 -5.88
N ASN A 46 16.25 -0.35 -5.77
CA ASN A 46 15.46 -1.54 -6.05
C ASN A 46 14.71 -1.39 -7.39
N SER A 47 14.31 -2.51 -7.95
CA SER A 47 13.52 -2.59 -9.17
C SER A 47 12.37 -3.57 -8.95
N ILE A 48 11.22 -3.28 -9.55
CA ILE A 48 10.11 -4.22 -9.62
C ILE A 48 10.31 -5.07 -10.86
N ILE A 49 10.67 -6.34 -10.61
CA ILE A 49 11.03 -7.30 -11.67
C ILE A 49 9.88 -8.31 -11.80
N GLU A 50 9.49 -8.58 -13.03
CA GLU A 50 8.65 -9.71 -13.38
C GLU A 50 9.50 -10.83 -13.98
N ARG A 51 9.33 -12.04 -13.43
CA ARG A 51 9.94 -13.24 -14.01
C ARG A 51 8.95 -13.85 -15.00
N LEU A 52 9.35 -13.91 -16.27
CA LEU A 52 8.54 -14.47 -17.34
C LEU A 52 8.57 -16.01 -17.31
N ALA A 53 7.64 -16.64 -18.08
CA ALA A 53 7.52 -18.09 -18.14
C ALA A 53 8.76 -18.80 -18.71
N ASP A 54 9.57 -18.11 -19.52
CA ASP A 54 10.84 -18.58 -20.06
C ASP A 54 12.03 -18.46 -19.08
N GLY A 55 11.77 -17.92 -17.87
CA GLY A 55 12.78 -17.68 -16.82
C GLY A 55 13.54 -16.36 -16.98
N SER A 56 13.28 -15.58 -18.02
CA SER A 56 13.85 -14.24 -18.15
C SER A 56 13.22 -13.25 -17.15
N GLU A 57 13.97 -12.22 -16.81
CA GLU A 57 13.52 -11.15 -15.91
C GLU A 57 13.36 -9.84 -16.68
N VAL A 58 12.22 -9.19 -16.50
CA VAL A 58 11.92 -7.87 -17.10
C VAL A 58 11.67 -6.88 -15.99
N GLU A 59 12.43 -5.77 -15.99
CA GLU A 59 12.14 -4.63 -15.12
C GLU A 59 10.82 -3.98 -15.56
N ARG A 60 9.82 -4.04 -14.69
CA ARG A 60 8.50 -3.45 -14.94
C ARG A 60 8.39 -2.02 -14.46
N PHE A 61 9.11 -1.69 -13.41
CA PHE A 61 9.11 -0.35 -12.85
C PHE A 61 10.39 -0.11 -12.07
N LYS A 62 10.96 1.08 -12.20
CA LYS A 62 12.09 1.54 -11.41
C LYS A 62 11.59 2.53 -10.36
N PRO A 63 11.53 2.14 -9.08
CA PRO A 63 11.09 3.02 -8.01
C PRO A 63 11.99 4.24 -7.83
N LEU A 64 11.52 5.17 -6.99
CA LEU A 64 12.28 6.38 -6.63
C LEU A 64 13.65 6.02 -6.04
N ALA A 65 14.64 6.91 -6.22
CA ALA A 65 15.98 6.67 -5.69
C ALA A 65 16.01 6.68 -4.15
N PRO A 66 16.97 5.96 -3.50
CA PRO A 66 17.04 5.88 -2.05
C PRO A 66 17.12 7.24 -1.36
N TYR A 67 17.87 8.19 -1.90
CA TYR A 67 18.07 9.51 -1.29
C TYR A 67 16.82 10.42 -1.36
N GLU A 68 15.90 10.15 -2.30
CA GLU A 68 14.62 10.89 -2.45
C GLU A 68 13.51 10.30 -1.58
N THR A 69 13.66 9.02 -1.19
CA THR A 69 12.61 8.24 -0.51
C THR A 69 12.09 8.89 0.77
N PRO A 70 12.91 9.41 1.71
CA PRO A 70 12.39 9.99 2.95
C PRO A 70 11.48 11.19 2.71
N ALA A 71 11.89 12.13 1.86
CA ALA A 71 11.09 13.31 1.55
C ALA A 71 9.78 12.93 0.84
N ALA A 72 9.83 12.01 -0.12
CA ALA A 72 8.64 11.56 -0.83
C ALA A 72 7.62 10.88 0.09
N ILE A 73 8.04 10.08 1.07
CA ILE A 73 7.12 9.48 2.05
C ILE A 73 6.52 10.55 2.98
N ASP A 74 7.30 11.54 3.40
CA ASP A 74 6.77 12.68 4.16
C ASP A 74 5.72 13.43 3.35
N ASP A 75 5.98 13.73 2.09
CA ASP A 75 5.08 14.46 1.20
C ASP A 75 3.75 13.74 0.98
N ILE A 76 3.77 12.43 0.67
CA ILE A 76 2.51 11.69 0.46
C ILE A 76 1.72 11.53 1.76
N CYS A 77 2.38 11.39 2.92
CA CYS A 77 1.70 11.34 4.22
C CYS A 77 1.04 12.69 4.56
N HIS A 78 1.69 13.82 4.29
CA HIS A 78 1.10 15.14 4.48
C HIS A 78 -0.08 15.36 3.54
N SER A 79 0.08 15.01 2.27
CA SER A 79 -0.93 15.20 1.23
C SER A 79 -2.22 14.42 1.54
N ILE A 80 -2.11 13.13 1.89
CA ILE A 80 -3.31 12.34 2.21
C ILE A 80 -4.02 12.87 3.46
N ASN A 81 -3.28 13.24 4.51
CA ASN A 81 -3.88 13.79 5.72
C ASN A 81 -4.64 15.09 5.43
N ALA A 82 -4.06 15.99 4.63
CA ALA A 82 -4.71 17.24 4.24
C ALA A 82 -6.01 17.01 3.48
N VAL A 83 -5.99 16.10 2.47
CA VAL A 83 -7.17 15.79 1.65
C VAL A 83 -8.26 15.11 2.47
N LEU A 84 -7.91 14.16 3.34
CA LEU A 84 -8.88 13.47 4.21
C LEU A 84 -9.48 14.41 5.26
N GLN A 85 -8.73 15.41 5.73
CA GLN A 85 -9.22 16.43 6.67
C GLN A 85 -10.18 17.40 5.99
N ASP A 86 -9.91 17.79 4.75
CA ASP A 86 -10.77 18.70 3.97
C ASP A 86 -12.12 18.07 3.60
N LYS A 87 -12.19 16.72 3.53
CA LYS A 87 -13.41 15.96 3.17
C LYS A 87 -14.02 16.32 1.81
N SER A 88 -13.26 16.94 0.93
CA SER A 88 -13.69 17.31 -0.42
C SER A 88 -13.74 16.14 -1.38
N VAL A 89 -12.97 15.08 -1.08
CA VAL A 89 -12.88 13.86 -1.89
C VAL A 89 -13.18 12.64 -1.02
N ASP A 90 -13.92 11.68 -1.59
CA ASP A 90 -14.23 10.43 -0.89
C ASP A 90 -12.96 9.63 -0.54
N PRO A 91 -12.79 9.18 0.71
CA PRO A 91 -11.63 8.39 1.14
C PRO A 91 -11.36 7.15 0.27
N LEU A 92 -12.40 6.52 -0.28
CA LEU A 92 -12.26 5.36 -1.18
C LEU A 92 -11.54 5.70 -2.49
N LEU A 93 -11.49 6.97 -2.89
CA LEU A 93 -10.70 7.43 -4.05
C LEU A 93 -9.29 7.84 -3.64
N VAL A 94 -9.14 8.52 -2.49
CA VAL A 94 -7.87 9.06 -2.01
C VAL A 94 -6.93 7.96 -1.53
N ILE A 95 -7.46 6.99 -0.78
CA ILE A 95 -6.64 5.90 -0.21
C ILE A 95 -5.93 5.09 -1.30
N PRO A 96 -6.57 4.62 -2.38
CA PRO A 96 -5.86 3.92 -3.45
C PRO A 96 -4.78 4.76 -4.14
N VAL A 97 -4.96 6.07 -4.30
CA VAL A 97 -3.94 6.97 -4.86
C VAL A 97 -2.71 6.99 -3.96
N PHE A 98 -2.89 7.21 -2.67
CA PHE A 98 -1.79 7.16 -1.70
C PHE A 98 -1.05 5.80 -1.72
N ILE A 99 -1.78 4.69 -1.80
CA ILE A 99 -1.19 3.35 -1.86
C ILE A 99 -0.42 3.14 -3.17
N HIS A 100 -0.92 3.67 -4.28
CA HIS A 100 -0.21 3.67 -5.56
C HIS A 100 1.13 4.40 -5.46
N ASP A 101 1.14 5.63 -4.94
CA ASP A 101 2.35 6.42 -4.76
C ASP A 101 3.34 5.74 -3.81
N PHE A 102 2.85 5.19 -2.70
CA PHE A 102 3.68 4.40 -1.78
C PHE A 102 4.38 3.23 -2.50
N LEU A 103 3.67 2.53 -3.39
CA LEU A 103 4.24 1.42 -4.16
C LEU A 103 5.21 1.89 -5.25
N CYS A 104 4.99 3.06 -5.86
CA CYS A 104 5.91 3.67 -6.82
C CYS A 104 7.19 4.19 -6.15
N ILE A 105 7.08 4.78 -4.96
CA ILE A 105 8.25 5.16 -4.14
C ILE A 105 9.02 3.91 -3.71
N HIS A 106 8.32 2.83 -3.32
CA HIS A 106 8.87 1.55 -2.89
C HIS A 106 9.92 1.70 -1.78
N PRO A 107 9.54 2.24 -0.61
CA PRO A 107 10.48 2.86 0.34
C PRO A 107 11.42 1.88 1.04
N PHE A 108 11.16 0.59 1.02
CA PHE A 108 11.91 -0.42 1.78
C PHE A 108 12.67 -1.39 0.88
N ASN A 109 13.75 -1.97 1.39
CA ASN A 109 14.46 -3.05 0.69
C ASN A 109 13.61 -4.33 0.55
N ASP A 110 12.69 -4.56 1.48
CA ASP A 110 11.72 -5.68 1.48
C ASP A 110 10.47 -5.27 2.26
N GLY A 111 9.32 -5.90 1.98
CA GLY A 111 8.09 -5.70 2.74
C GLY A 111 7.15 -4.62 2.21
N ASN A 112 7.46 -3.95 1.11
CA ASN A 112 6.62 -2.87 0.56
C ASN A 112 5.17 -3.32 0.27
N GLY A 113 4.98 -4.50 -0.31
CA GLY A 113 3.64 -5.05 -0.56
C GLY A 113 2.88 -5.39 0.72
N ARG A 114 3.55 -5.86 1.77
CA ARG A 114 2.92 -6.10 3.09
C ARG A 114 2.56 -4.78 3.77
N MET A 115 3.45 -3.80 3.70
CA MET A 115 3.21 -2.46 4.22
C MET A 115 2.05 -1.76 3.51
N SER A 116 1.97 -1.83 2.18
CA SER A 116 0.87 -1.23 1.43
C SER A 116 -0.49 -1.79 1.86
N ARG A 117 -0.59 -3.11 2.13
CA ARG A 117 -1.83 -3.73 2.63
C ARG A 117 -2.16 -3.33 4.06
N LEU A 118 -1.17 -3.21 4.95
CA LEU A 118 -1.36 -2.70 6.32
C LEU A 118 -1.83 -1.24 6.31
N LEU A 119 -1.20 -0.40 5.50
CA LEU A 119 -1.59 1.01 5.34
C LEU A 119 -2.99 1.16 4.73
N THR A 120 -3.34 0.33 3.74
CA THR A 120 -4.71 0.28 3.20
C THR A 120 -5.71 -0.01 4.31
N THR A 121 -5.46 -1.03 5.13
CA THR A 121 -6.35 -1.41 6.23
C THR A 121 -6.47 -0.30 7.27
N LEU A 122 -5.35 0.30 7.68
CA LEU A 122 -5.32 1.42 8.62
C LEU A 122 -6.19 2.58 8.13
N LEU A 123 -5.95 3.04 6.91
CA LEU A 123 -6.65 4.19 6.33
C LEU A 123 -8.13 3.92 6.11
N LEU A 124 -8.50 2.71 5.67
CA LEU A 124 -9.90 2.33 5.56
C LEU A 124 -10.61 2.38 6.91
N TYR A 125 -10.01 1.84 7.98
CA TYR A 125 -10.59 1.85 9.32
C TYR A 125 -10.76 3.26 9.88
N GLN A 126 -9.77 4.11 9.71
CA GLN A 126 -9.83 5.52 10.14
C GLN A 126 -10.94 6.31 9.45
N ASN A 127 -11.38 5.83 8.28
CA ASN A 127 -12.47 6.45 7.52
C ASN A 127 -13.78 5.65 7.56
N GLY A 128 -13.94 4.74 8.54
CA GLY A 128 -15.17 4.03 8.81
C GLY A 128 -15.42 2.75 7.99
N TYR A 129 -14.48 2.35 7.14
CA TYR A 129 -14.58 1.13 6.31
C TYR A 129 -13.99 -0.09 7.04
N MET A 130 -14.78 -0.72 7.91
CA MET A 130 -14.30 -1.77 8.84
C MET A 130 -14.29 -3.18 8.25
N ILE A 131 -14.51 -3.36 6.96
CA ILE A 131 -14.68 -4.67 6.31
C ILE A 131 -13.50 -5.61 6.53
N GLY A 132 -12.28 -5.06 6.63
CA GLY A 132 -11.07 -5.84 6.87
C GLY A 132 -11.04 -6.60 8.21
N LYS A 133 -11.92 -6.26 9.18
CA LYS A 133 -12.10 -7.02 10.43
C LYS A 133 -12.75 -8.37 10.20
N PHE A 134 -13.54 -8.50 9.15
CA PHE A 134 -14.37 -9.68 8.87
C PHE A 134 -13.88 -10.47 7.66
N ILE A 135 -13.37 -9.79 6.65
CA ILE A 135 -12.92 -10.37 5.39
C ILE A 135 -11.47 -9.91 5.10
N SER A 136 -10.57 -10.85 4.88
CA SER A 136 -9.17 -10.56 4.55
C SER A 136 -9.05 -9.94 3.14
N LEU A 137 -8.74 -8.64 3.10
CA LEU A 137 -8.42 -7.94 1.85
C LEU A 137 -7.15 -8.52 1.21
N GLU A 138 -6.17 -8.93 2.03
CA GLU A 138 -4.95 -9.58 1.55
C GLU A 138 -5.23 -10.86 0.78
N GLN A 139 -6.10 -11.74 1.29
CA GLN A 139 -6.49 -12.95 0.57
C GLN A 139 -7.20 -12.65 -0.75
N LYS A 140 -8.02 -11.59 -0.80
CA LYS A 140 -8.67 -11.18 -2.04
C LYS A 140 -7.68 -10.66 -3.08
N ILE A 141 -6.70 -9.87 -2.67
CA ILE A 141 -5.61 -9.41 -3.52
C ILE A 141 -4.78 -10.60 -4.03
N GLU A 142 -4.42 -11.54 -3.14
CA GLU A 142 -3.65 -12.73 -3.55
C GLU A 142 -4.37 -13.59 -4.58
N ARG A 143 -5.69 -13.77 -4.45
CA ARG A 143 -6.51 -14.51 -5.43
C ARG A 143 -6.64 -13.80 -6.78
N THR A 144 -6.40 -12.51 -6.84
CA THR A 144 -6.47 -11.67 -8.05
C THR A 144 -5.13 -11.02 -8.37
N LYS A 145 -4.05 -11.70 -8.02
CA LYS A 145 -2.67 -11.21 -8.08
C LYS A 145 -2.28 -10.68 -9.46
N ASP A 146 -2.63 -11.38 -10.52
CA ASP A 146 -2.32 -10.96 -11.90
C ASP A 146 -3.02 -9.63 -12.24
N SER A 147 -4.30 -9.49 -11.85
CA SER A 147 -5.05 -8.24 -12.03
C SER A 147 -4.48 -7.09 -11.20
N TYR A 148 -3.98 -7.39 -10.00
CA TYR A 148 -3.30 -6.42 -9.15
C TYR A 148 -2.04 -5.87 -9.82
N TYR A 149 -1.15 -6.75 -10.29
CA TYR A 149 0.08 -6.33 -10.94
C TYR A 149 -0.17 -5.64 -12.29
N ALA A 150 -1.17 -6.09 -13.07
CA ALA A 150 -1.56 -5.42 -14.29
C ALA A 150 -2.05 -3.99 -14.05
N ALA A 151 -2.92 -3.79 -13.04
CA ALA A 151 -3.42 -2.46 -12.69
C ALA A 151 -2.29 -1.56 -12.16
N LEU A 152 -1.39 -2.10 -11.33
CA LEU A 152 -0.25 -1.36 -10.80
C LEU A 152 0.73 -0.94 -11.91
N ALA A 153 1.06 -1.85 -12.83
CA ALA A 153 1.95 -1.56 -13.96
C ALA A 153 1.34 -0.51 -14.91
N GLN A 154 0.04 -0.62 -15.20
CA GLN A 154 -0.66 0.35 -16.05
C GLN A 154 -0.67 1.74 -15.40
N SER A 155 -0.97 1.82 -14.11
CA SER A 155 -1.03 3.09 -13.40
C SER A 155 0.35 3.68 -13.10
N GLY A 156 1.40 2.86 -12.98
CA GLY A 156 2.76 3.32 -12.77
C GLY A 156 3.43 3.93 -14.02
N ALA A 157 2.85 3.68 -15.21
CA ALA A 157 3.35 4.28 -16.45
C ALA A 157 3.22 5.83 -16.37
N GLY A 158 4.32 6.55 -16.59
CA GLY A 158 4.35 8.01 -16.53
C GLY A 158 4.46 8.61 -15.12
N TRP A 159 4.49 7.83 -14.05
CA TRP A 159 4.53 8.31 -12.66
C TRP A 159 5.69 9.29 -12.40
N HIS A 160 6.88 9.04 -12.95
CA HIS A 160 8.05 9.92 -12.78
C HIS A 160 7.92 11.27 -13.50
N THR A 161 7.01 11.40 -14.46
CA THR A 161 6.77 12.61 -15.25
C THR A 161 5.46 13.31 -14.88
N GLY A 162 4.67 12.72 -13.99
CA GLY A 162 3.34 13.23 -13.61
C GLY A 162 2.27 13.03 -14.70
N ASP A 163 2.51 12.11 -15.63
CA ASP A 163 1.59 11.77 -16.74
C ASP A 163 0.86 10.43 -16.47
N GLU A 164 0.89 9.93 -15.24
CA GLU A 164 0.27 8.66 -14.89
C GLU A 164 -1.26 8.71 -14.89
N ASP A 165 -1.89 7.60 -15.27
CA ASP A 165 -3.31 7.35 -15.06
C ASP A 165 -3.52 6.41 -13.89
N VAL A 166 -3.82 6.94 -12.72
CA VAL A 166 -4.05 6.15 -11.50
C VAL A 166 -5.39 5.39 -11.50
N VAL A 167 -6.30 5.70 -12.44
CA VAL A 167 -7.66 5.13 -12.49
C VAL A 167 -7.69 3.59 -12.54
N PRO A 168 -6.84 2.89 -13.30
CA PRO A 168 -6.82 1.43 -13.28
C PRO A 168 -6.57 0.83 -11.89
N PHE A 169 -5.63 1.39 -11.13
CA PHE A 169 -5.32 0.93 -9.77
C PHE A 169 -6.44 1.28 -8.78
N VAL A 170 -7.00 2.47 -8.85
CA VAL A 170 -8.17 2.89 -8.04
C VAL A 170 -9.32 1.93 -8.28
N LYS A 171 -9.70 1.68 -9.55
CA LYS A 171 -10.76 0.72 -9.88
C LYS A 171 -10.51 -0.69 -9.37
N TYR A 172 -9.25 -1.14 -9.40
CA TYR A 172 -8.88 -2.45 -8.87
C TYR A 172 -9.13 -2.52 -7.36
N ILE A 173 -8.63 -1.56 -6.58
CA ILE A 173 -8.81 -1.53 -5.12
C ILE A 173 -10.29 -1.44 -4.74
N LEU A 174 -11.07 -0.60 -5.43
CA LEU A 174 -12.52 -0.50 -5.21
C LEU A 174 -13.24 -1.84 -5.46
N ARG A 175 -12.84 -2.59 -6.50
CA ARG A 175 -13.38 -3.94 -6.75
C ARG A 175 -13.04 -4.92 -5.64
N VAL A 176 -11.85 -4.86 -5.09
CA VAL A 176 -11.43 -5.70 -3.94
C VAL A 176 -12.28 -5.39 -2.71
N ILE A 177 -12.47 -4.11 -2.39
CA ILE A 177 -13.29 -3.66 -1.26
C ILE A 177 -14.74 -4.10 -1.47
N LEU A 178 -15.33 -3.85 -2.63
CA LEU A 178 -16.69 -4.26 -2.97
C LEU A 178 -16.87 -5.79 -2.87
N ALA A 179 -15.91 -6.56 -3.38
CA ALA A 179 -15.93 -8.02 -3.28
C ALA A 179 -15.84 -8.51 -1.83
N ALA A 180 -15.16 -7.76 -0.95
CA ALA A 180 -15.12 -8.08 0.48
C ALA A 180 -16.48 -7.83 1.15
N TYR A 181 -17.15 -6.70 0.85
CA TYR A 181 -18.50 -6.42 1.36
C TYR A 181 -19.53 -7.44 0.89
N ARG A 182 -19.53 -7.82 -0.39
CA ARG A 182 -20.43 -8.85 -0.94
C ARG A 182 -20.19 -10.22 -0.31
N ASP A 183 -18.94 -10.60 -0.06
CA ASP A 183 -18.59 -11.84 0.60
C ASP A 183 -19.09 -11.83 2.07
N PHE A 184 -18.96 -10.72 2.76
CA PHE A 184 -19.49 -10.54 4.11
C PHE A 184 -21.01 -10.64 4.14
N GLU A 185 -21.71 -9.91 3.25
CA GLU A 185 -23.17 -9.95 3.13
C GLU A 185 -23.69 -11.37 2.87
N SER A 186 -22.98 -12.15 2.07
CA SER A 186 -23.38 -13.54 1.77
C SER A 186 -23.23 -14.52 2.94
N ARG A 187 -22.58 -14.11 4.05
CA ARG A 187 -22.35 -14.94 5.24
C ARG A 187 -23.28 -14.62 6.41
N ILE A 188 -24.08 -13.56 6.29
CA ILE A 188 -25.11 -13.17 7.26
C ILE A 188 -26.49 -13.59 6.79
#